data_790d9b9dffd547071b2f3a152433a26f
#
_entry.id   790d9b9dffd547071b2f3a152433a26f
#
_cell.length_a   1.000
_cell.length_b   1.000
_cell.length_c   1.000
_cell.angle_alpha   90.00
_cell.angle_beta   90.00
_cell.angle_gamma   90.00
#
_symmetry.space_group_name_H-M   'P 1'
#
loop_
_entity.id
_entity.type
_entity.pdbx_description
1 polymer ?
#
loop_
_entity_poly.entity_id
_entity_poly.type
_entity_poly.pdbx_seq_one_letter_code
_entity_poly.pdbx_strand_id
1 'polypeptide(L)'
;DRSLDSKTLPALDPTPYKGRDTTHIAVADRDGNLVSNTYTLTDSFGAHVVAPGTGFLLNNSMGNFDWTGSQSLGNKIEPGKRAQSTISPVIIFKDEKPWVATGTPGGGTILATMVQMISNLIDFKLNIAEAAERPRIYQAGADGPLQVEESIPVDMMTALVAKGHRVTRSLIIGSTQSIMIGPDGLFYGAADTRRPDSEAVPVR
;
A
#
# COMPACT_ATOMS: atom_id res chain seq x y z
N ASP A 1 -21.65 10.97 -29.08
CA ASP A 1 -22.12 10.37 -27.83
C ASP A 1 -21.77 8.87 -27.87
N ARG A 2 -20.63 8.51 -27.31
CA ARG A 2 -20.18 7.11 -27.20
C ARG A 2 -20.05 6.73 -25.74
N SER A 3 -21.12 6.85 -25.00
CA SER A 3 -21.21 6.13 -23.73
C SER A 3 -21.37 4.62 -24.06
N LEU A 4 -20.37 3.82 -23.76
CA LEU A 4 -20.49 2.37 -23.83
C LEU A 4 -21.57 1.96 -22.83
N ASP A 5 -22.66 1.38 -23.33
CA ASP A 5 -23.69 0.78 -22.49
C ASP A 5 -23.02 -0.33 -21.65
N SER A 6 -23.13 -0.24 -20.33
CA SER A 6 -22.55 -1.21 -19.39
C SER A 6 -22.98 -2.66 -19.68
N LYS A 7 -24.08 -2.86 -20.43
CA LYS A 7 -24.56 -4.17 -20.89
C LYS A 7 -23.75 -4.75 -22.06
N THR A 8 -22.93 -3.94 -22.72
CA THR A 8 -22.13 -4.37 -23.90
C THR A 8 -20.66 -4.60 -23.55
N LEU A 9 -20.24 -4.35 -22.32
CA LEU A 9 -18.88 -4.66 -21.88
C LEU A 9 -18.78 -6.18 -21.62
N PRO A 10 -17.71 -6.85 -22.13
CA PRO A 10 -17.48 -8.24 -21.76
C PRO A 10 -17.33 -8.33 -20.24
N ALA A 11 -17.97 -9.35 -19.65
CA ALA A 11 -17.80 -9.66 -18.24
C ALA A 11 -16.30 -9.95 -18.00
N LEU A 12 -15.59 -9.02 -17.37
CA LEU A 12 -14.24 -9.27 -16.92
C LEU A 12 -14.29 -10.27 -15.78
N ASP A 13 -13.53 -11.37 -15.90
CA ASP A 13 -13.35 -12.31 -14.80
C ASP A 13 -12.51 -11.62 -13.71
N PRO A 14 -13.09 -11.26 -12.54
CA PRO A 14 -12.35 -10.60 -11.48
C PRO A 14 -11.47 -11.58 -10.68
N THR A 15 -11.50 -12.87 -10.96
CA THR A 15 -10.80 -13.89 -10.17
C THR A 15 -9.27 -13.76 -10.16
N PRO A 16 -8.59 -13.27 -11.20
CA PRO A 16 -7.15 -12.98 -11.13
C PRO A 16 -6.81 -11.78 -10.24
N TYR A 17 -7.77 -10.89 -10.00
CA TYR A 17 -7.54 -9.58 -9.35
C TYR A 17 -8.12 -9.49 -7.95
N LYS A 18 -7.94 -10.51 -7.12
CA LYS A 18 -8.29 -10.45 -5.69
C LYS A 18 -7.39 -9.51 -4.86
N GLY A 19 -6.92 -8.41 -5.48
CA GLY A 19 -6.19 -7.35 -4.82
C GLY A 19 -7.14 -6.26 -4.33
N ARG A 20 -6.94 -5.77 -3.13
CA ARG A 20 -7.54 -4.51 -2.68
C ARG A 20 -6.93 -3.41 -3.53
N ASP A 21 -7.75 -2.67 -4.29
CA ASP A 21 -7.32 -1.83 -5.40
C ASP A 21 -6.84 -0.45 -4.93
N THR A 22 -5.76 -0.47 -4.20
CA THR A 22 -4.92 0.69 -3.95
C THR A 22 -3.67 0.56 -4.81
N THR A 23 -3.21 1.67 -5.38
CA THR A 23 -1.90 1.74 -6.04
C THR A 23 -1.04 2.79 -5.37
N HIS A 24 0.28 2.65 -5.54
CA HIS A 24 1.24 3.67 -5.12
C HIS A 24 2.16 4.01 -6.28
N ILE A 25 2.45 5.30 -6.43
CA ILE A 25 3.35 5.83 -7.45
C ILE A 25 4.35 6.74 -6.76
N ALA A 26 5.64 6.46 -6.94
CA ALA A 26 6.74 7.35 -6.58
C ALA A 26 7.34 7.94 -7.87
N VAL A 27 7.56 9.25 -7.90
CA VAL A 27 8.19 9.94 -9.04
C VAL A 27 9.31 10.84 -8.54
N ALA A 28 10.40 10.87 -9.29
CA ALA A 28 11.50 11.82 -9.09
C ALA A 28 11.81 12.50 -10.42
N ASP A 29 12.04 13.81 -10.41
CA ASP A 29 12.53 14.53 -11.58
C ASP A 29 14.02 14.84 -11.46
N ARG A 30 14.62 15.31 -12.55
CA ARG A 30 16.05 15.66 -12.63
C ARG A 30 16.46 16.79 -11.69
N ASP A 31 15.50 17.60 -11.23
CA ASP A 31 15.74 18.73 -10.33
C ASP A 31 15.68 18.30 -8.86
N GLY A 32 15.43 16.99 -8.58
CA GLY A 32 15.37 16.40 -7.25
C GLY A 32 14.01 16.55 -6.56
N ASN A 33 12.96 16.97 -7.28
CA ASN A 33 11.62 16.96 -6.73
C ASN A 33 11.11 15.51 -6.62
N LEU A 34 10.45 15.19 -5.52
CA LEU A 34 9.87 13.89 -5.25
C LEU A 34 8.35 13.97 -5.10
N VAL A 35 7.67 13.01 -5.68
CA VAL A 35 6.24 12.76 -5.44
C VAL A 35 6.08 11.35 -4.87
N SER A 36 5.29 11.24 -3.80
CA SER A 36 4.82 10.00 -3.22
C SER A 36 3.31 10.02 -3.18
N ASN A 37 2.65 9.24 -4.01
CA ASN A 37 1.20 9.27 -4.18
C ASN A 37 0.57 7.90 -4.02
N THR A 38 -0.29 7.74 -3.02
CA THR A 38 -1.13 6.55 -2.86
C THR A 38 -2.54 6.88 -3.30
N TYR A 39 -3.05 6.16 -4.29
CA TYR A 39 -4.36 6.35 -4.88
C TYR A 39 -5.25 5.13 -4.67
N THR A 40 -6.51 5.33 -4.29
CA THR A 40 -7.44 4.24 -4.03
C THR A 40 -8.88 4.62 -4.32
N LEU A 41 -9.64 3.64 -4.76
CA LEU A 41 -11.10 3.68 -4.77
C LEU A 41 -11.71 3.00 -3.53
N THR A 42 -10.89 2.51 -2.62
CA THR A 42 -11.15 1.70 -1.43
C THR A 42 -11.31 0.23 -1.78
N ASP A 43 -12.41 -0.20 -2.36
CA ASP A 43 -12.59 -1.57 -2.87
C ASP A 43 -12.42 -1.63 -4.40
N SER A 44 -12.33 -2.86 -4.93
CA SER A 44 -12.23 -3.11 -6.37
C SER A 44 -13.36 -2.41 -7.11
N PHE A 45 -13.01 -1.56 -8.07
CA PHE A 45 -13.94 -0.72 -8.82
C PHE A 45 -14.78 0.25 -7.96
N GLY A 46 -14.37 0.52 -6.72
CA GLY A 46 -15.01 1.47 -5.81
C GLY A 46 -16.47 1.16 -5.55
N ALA A 47 -17.34 2.14 -5.80
CA ALA A 47 -18.79 2.00 -5.65
C ALA A 47 -19.48 1.24 -6.79
N HIS A 48 -18.74 0.73 -7.76
CA HIS A 48 -19.26 0.09 -8.99
C HIS A 48 -20.17 1.04 -9.80
N VAL A 49 -19.98 2.32 -9.66
CA VAL A 49 -20.75 3.37 -10.34
C VAL A 49 -19.80 4.26 -11.13
N VAL A 50 -20.11 4.45 -12.40
CA VAL A 50 -19.45 5.43 -13.25
C VAL A 50 -20.20 6.74 -13.16
N ALA A 51 -19.50 7.87 -12.89
CA ALA A 51 -20.11 9.18 -12.90
C ALA A 51 -20.60 9.51 -14.34
N PRO A 52 -21.90 9.83 -14.52
CA PRO A 52 -22.44 10.06 -15.86
C PRO A 52 -21.67 11.12 -16.65
N GLY A 53 -21.34 10.82 -17.90
CA GLY A 53 -20.63 11.73 -18.82
C GLY A 53 -19.13 11.92 -18.57
N THR A 54 -18.52 11.27 -17.55
CA THR A 54 -17.12 11.47 -17.20
C THR A 54 -16.21 10.25 -17.50
N GLY A 55 -16.76 9.06 -17.49
CA GLY A 55 -15.99 7.81 -17.56
C GLY A 55 -15.24 7.44 -16.29
N PHE A 56 -15.36 8.19 -15.18
CA PHE A 56 -14.70 7.90 -13.91
C PHE A 56 -15.53 7.00 -13.02
N LEU A 57 -14.88 5.98 -12.44
CA LEU A 57 -15.44 5.19 -11.35
C LEU A 57 -15.43 6.02 -10.06
N LEU A 58 -16.54 5.97 -9.34
CA LEU A 58 -16.64 6.59 -8.01
C LEU A 58 -16.05 5.67 -6.95
N ASN A 59 -15.32 6.26 -5.99
CA ASN A 59 -14.83 5.50 -4.83
C ASN A 59 -15.98 5.12 -3.89
N ASN A 60 -15.76 4.13 -3.03
CA ASN A 60 -16.67 3.73 -1.95
C ASN A 60 -16.09 4.01 -0.55
N SER A 61 -15.26 5.04 -0.43
CA SER A 61 -14.56 5.40 0.83
C SER A 61 -15.51 5.73 1.98
N MET A 62 -16.78 6.02 1.71
CA MET A 62 -17.81 6.13 2.76
C MET A 62 -17.95 4.86 3.59
N GLY A 63 -17.64 3.67 3.03
CA GLY A 63 -17.62 2.41 3.76
C GLY A 63 -16.57 2.35 4.88
N ASN A 64 -15.59 3.26 4.87
CA ASN A 64 -14.57 3.35 5.91
C ASN A 64 -15.05 4.13 7.16
N PHE A 65 -16.20 4.78 7.14
CA PHE A 65 -16.80 5.33 8.36
C PHE A 65 -17.26 4.23 9.32
N ASP A 66 -17.24 4.53 10.59
CA ASP A 66 -17.87 3.70 11.61
C ASP A 66 -19.40 3.91 11.61
N TRP A 67 -20.08 3.02 10.91
CA TRP A 67 -21.55 3.01 10.81
C TRP A 67 -22.24 2.51 12.08
N THR A 68 -21.52 1.77 12.91
CA THR A 68 -22.07 1.14 14.12
C THR A 68 -21.88 1.99 15.37
N GLY A 69 -20.95 2.94 15.31
CA GLY A 69 -20.53 3.74 16.46
C GLY A 69 -19.73 2.95 17.50
N SER A 70 -19.24 1.75 17.12
CA SER A 70 -18.55 0.83 18.04
C SER A 70 -17.05 1.02 18.11
N GLN A 71 -16.43 1.65 17.10
CA GLN A 71 -14.99 1.71 16.98
C GLN A 71 -14.39 3.02 17.52
N SER A 72 -14.94 4.15 17.12
CA SER A 72 -14.36 5.45 17.47
C SER A 72 -15.34 6.59 17.22
N LEU A 73 -15.52 7.46 18.22
CA LEU A 73 -16.29 8.70 18.05
C LEU A 73 -15.71 9.60 16.94
N GLY A 74 -14.39 9.52 16.70
CA GLY A 74 -13.71 10.29 15.66
C GLY A 74 -14.10 9.89 14.25
N ASN A 75 -14.40 8.62 14.02
CA ASN A 75 -14.73 8.07 12.69
C ASN A 75 -16.24 7.91 12.45
N LYS A 76 -17.09 8.36 13.35
CA LYS A 76 -18.55 8.35 13.17
C LYS A 76 -18.95 9.20 11.97
N ILE A 77 -19.91 8.72 11.18
CA ILE A 77 -20.43 9.46 10.03
C ILE A 77 -21.21 10.70 10.49
N GLU A 78 -20.78 11.86 10.02
CA GLU A 78 -21.42 13.16 10.29
C GLU A 78 -21.14 14.11 9.11
N PRO A 79 -22.00 15.13 8.89
CA PRO A 79 -21.77 16.13 7.84
C PRO A 79 -20.39 16.81 7.95
N GLY A 80 -19.71 16.96 6.82
CA GLY A 80 -18.40 17.62 6.75
C GLY A 80 -17.21 16.79 7.21
N LYS A 81 -17.40 15.59 7.73
CA LYS A 81 -16.31 14.68 8.11
C LYS A 81 -15.72 13.92 6.90
N ARG A 82 -14.46 13.54 7.05
CA ARG A 82 -13.77 12.60 6.16
C ARG A 82 -13.73 11.22 6.78
N ALA A 83 -13.94 10.19 5.97
CA ALA A 83 -13.76 8.82 6.40
C ALA A 83 -12.29 8.53 6.76
N GLN A 84 -12.08 7.59 7.68
CA GLN A 84 -10.75 7.07 7.99
C GLN A 84 -10.07 6.52 6.73
N SER A 85 -8.77 6.74 6.63
CA SER A 85 -7.92 6.14 5.60
C SER A 85 -6.63 5.61 6.22
N THR A 86 -6.13 4.50 5.68
CA THR A 86 -4.83 3.91 6.04
C THR A 86 -3.75 4.24 5.01
N ILE A 87 -4.07 4.95 3.92
CA ILE A 87 -3.07 5.33 2.91
C ILE A 87 -1.99 6.20 3.56
N SER A 88 -0.73 5.85 3.29
CA SER A 88 0.42 6.46 3.95
C SER A 88 1.57 6.66 2.96
N PRO A 89 1.42 7.60 2.01
CA PRO A 89 2.54 8.01 1.19
C PRO A 89 3.56 8.74 2.05
N VAL A 90 4.86 8.45 1.85
CA VAL A 90 5.94 8.98 2.68
C VAL A 90 7.04 9.58 1.81
N ILE A 91 7.56 10.73 2.22
CA ILE A 91 8.84 11.26 1.76
C ILE A 91 9.73 11.40 2.99
N ILE A 92 10.90 10.78 2.94
CA ILE A 92 11.90 10.82 4.00
C ILE A 92 12.96 11.83 3.61
N PHE A 93 13.29 12.72 4.54
CA PHE A 93 14.39 13.68 4.41
C PHE A 93 15.59 13.20 5.21
N LYS A 94 16.78 13.38 4.67
CA LYS A 94 18.06 13.17 5.33
C LYS A 94 18.91 14.41 5.15
N ASP A 95 19.42 14.97 6.23
CA ASP A 95 20.20 16.20 6.22
C ASP A 95 19.48 17.34 5.45
N GLU A 96 18.19 17.53 5.76
CA GLU A 96 17.27 18.51 5.17
C GLU A 96 17.01 18.34 3.64
N LYS A 97 17.49 17.27 3.04
CA LYS A 97 17.29 16.96 1.61
C LYS A 97 16.33 15.78 1.44
N PRO A 98 15.48 15.80 0.41
CA PRO A 98 14.68 14.63 0.06
C PRO A 98 15.60 13.43 -0.18
N TRP A 99 15.28 12.29 0.45
CA TRP A 99 16.09 11.08 0.35
C TRP A 99 15.33 9.90 -0.22
N VAL A 100 14.10 9.64 0.24
CA VAL A 100 13.28 8.53 -0.23
C VAL A 100 11.84 8.99 -0.41
N ALA A 101 11.23 8.62 -1.54
CA ALA A 101 9.78 8.61 -1.73
C ALA A 101 9.31 7.17 -1.78
N THR A 102 8.33 6.80 -0.96
CA THR A 102 7.84 5.42 -0.86
C THR A 102 6.40 5.36 -0.38
N GLY A 103 5.76 4.26 -0.68
CA GLY A 103 4.42 3.94 -0.20
C GLY A 103 3.97 2.59 -0.74
N THR A 104 2.79 2.16 -0.34
CA THR A 104 2.30 0.82 -0.64
C THR A 104 0.78 0.79 -0.75
N PRO A 105 0.20 -0.04 -1.61
CA PRO A 105 -1.15 -0.56 -1.43
C PRO A 105 -1.20 -1.58 -0.30
N GLY A 106 -2.41 -2.00 0.12
CA GLY A 106 -2.56 -3.09 1.09
C GLY A 106 -3.70 -2.93 2.10
N GLY A 107 -4.50 -1.87 2.00
CA GLY A 107 -5.60 -1.62 2.94
C GLY A 107 -5.10 -1.54 4.38
N GLY A 108 -5.58 -2.39 5.28
CA GLY A 108 -5.18 -2.40 6.69
C GLY A 108 -3.70 -2.69 6.94
N THR A 109 -2.99 -3.34 6.00
CA THR A 109 -1.57 -3.67 6.16
C THR A 109 -0.63 -2.51 5.82
N ILE A 110 -1.13 -1.41 5.24
CA ILE A 110 -0.32 -0.29 4.75
C ILE A 110 0.58 0.28 5.85
N LEU A 111 0.01 0.60 7.01
CA LEU A 111 0.78 1.21 8.11
C LEU A 111 1.92 0.31 8.58
N ALA A 112 1.64 -0.97 8.80
CA ALA A 112 2.64 -1.95 9.24
C ALA A 112 3.73 -2.16 8.18
N THR A 113 3.37 -2.17 6.90
CA THR A 113 4.33 -2.25 5.78
C THR A 113 5.26 -1.04 5.77
N MET A 114 4.69 0.16 5.92
CA MET A 114 5.49 1.39 5.90
C MET A 114 6.45 1.48 7.08
N VAL A 115 6.02 1.10 8.28
CA VAL A 115 6.89 1.04 9.46
C VAL A 115 8.08 0.10 9.21
N GLN A 116 7.82 -1.12 8.69
CA GLN A 116 8.89 -2.08 8.40
C GLN A 116 9.82 -1.59 7.28
N MET A 117 9.26 -0.98 6.22
CA MET A 117 10.05 -0.40 5.13
C MET A 117 11.00 0.69 5.65
N ILE A 118 10.50 1.62 6.47
CA ILE A 118 11.29 2.70 7.04
C ILE A 118 12.36 2.15 7.99
N SER A 119 12.02 1.20 8.85
CA SER A 119 12.97 0.55 9.75
C SER A 119 14.07 -0.20 8.98
N ASN A 120 13.72 -0.91 7.91
CA ASN A 120 14.68 -1.56 7.03
C ASN A 120 15.72 -0.56 6.47
N LEU A 121 15.29 0.62 6.06
CA LEU A 121 16.16 1.65 5.52
C LEU A 121 16.99 2.35 6.62
N ILE A 122 16.36 2.71 7.75
CA ILE A 122 16.97 3.56 8.77
C ILE A 122 17.75 2.74 9.80
N ASP A 123 17.15 1.67 10.34
CA ASP A 123 17.74 0.90 11.43
C ASP A 123 18.67 -0.19 10.89
N PHE A 124 18.21 -0.94 9.87
CA PHE A 124 18.99 -2.03 9.28
C PHE A 124 19.90 -1.60 8.14
N LYS A 125 19.84 -0.33 7.68
CA LYS A 125 20.71 0.24 6.64
C LYS A 125 20.66 -0.52 5.31
N LEU A 126 19.55 -1.15 5.00
CA LEU A 126 19.37 -1.87 3.73
C LEU A 126 19.27 -0.87 2.57
N ASN A 127 19.66 -1.30 1.38
CA ASN A 127 19.37 -0.54 0.18
C ASN A 127 17.86 -0.61 -0.15
N ILE A 128 17.41 0.23 -1.08
CA ILE A 128 15.97 0.39 -1.37
C ILE A 128 15.34 -0.90 -1.89
N ALA A 129 16.04 -1.69 -2.69
CA ALA A 129 15.54 -2.96 -3.22
C ALA A 129 15.49 -4.04 -2.13
N GLU A 130 16.54 -4.19 -1.34
CA GLU A 130 16.56 -5.11 -0.20
C GLU A 130 15.47 -4.78 0.82
N ALA A 131 15.26 -3.49 1.11
CA ALA A 131 14.22 -3.06 2.03
C ALA A 131 12.81 -3.39 1.52
N ALA A 132 12.58 -3.26 0.20
CA ALA A 132 11.33 -3.61 -0.43
C ALA A 132 11.04 -5.12 -0.39
N GLU A 133 12.07 -5.96 -0.59
CA GLU A 133 11.94 -7.41 -0.69
C GLU A 133 11.92 -8.14 0.66
N ARG A 134 12.29 -7.51 1.77
CA ARG A 134 12.28 -8.16 3.10
C ARG A 134 10.90 -8.73 3.43
N PRO A 135 10.85 -9.98 3.97
CA PRO A 135 9.61 -10.58 4.45
C PRO A 135 8.93 -9.72 5.51
N ARG A 136 7.62 -9.65 5.45
CA ARG A 136 6.81 -8.79 6.31
C ARG A 136 5.91 -9.56 7.24
N ILE A 137 5.57 -8.90 8.33
CA ILE A 137 4.61 -9.38 9.32
C ILE A 137 3.49 -8.36 9.50
N TYR A 138 2.31 -8.82 9.92
CA TYR A 138 1.18 -7.96 10.21
C TYR A 138 0.27 -8.55 11.27
N GLN A 139 -0.23 -7.73 12.18
CA GLN A 139 -1.25 -8.11 13.16
C GLN A 139 -2.35 -7.05 13.20
N ALA A 140 -3.58 -7.49 12.95
CA ALA A 140 -4.76 -6.63 12.97
C ALA A 140 -5.34 -6.50 14.36
N GLY A 141 -4.66 -5.78 15.25
CA GLY A 141 -5.08 -5.62 16.65
C GLY A 141 -4.48 -6.66 17.59
N ALA A 142 -4.60 -6.42 18.89
CA ALA A 142 -3.92 -7.20 19.93
C ALA A 142 -4.35 -8.68 19.98
N ASP A 143 -5.60 -8.97 19.67
CA ASP A 143 -6.17 -10.32 19.75
C ASP A 143 -6.13 -11.09 18.43
N GLY A 144 -5.71 -10.42 17.34
CA GLY A 144 -5.59 -11.03 16.01
C GLY A 144 -4.39 -11.97 15.91
N PRO A 145 -4.38 -12.90 14.93
CA PRO A 145 -3.20 -13.68 14.63
C PRO A 145 -2.10 -12.80 14.04
N LEU A 146 -0.85 -13.12 14.36
CA LEU A 146 0.31 -12.57 13.68
C LEU A 146 0.44 -13.24 12.30
N GLN A 147 0.12 -12.49 11.25
CA GLN A 147 0.33 -12.91 9.88
C GLN A 147 1.80 -12.74 9.52
N VAL A 148 2.38 -13.75 8.91
CA VAL A 148 3.77 -13.75 8.43
C VAL A 148 3.80 -14.19 6.98
N GLU A 149 4.62 -13.53 6.15
CA GLU A 149 4.76 -13.94 4.75
C GLU A 149 5.40 -15.32 4.62
N GLU A 150 5.09 -16.02 3.52
CA GLU A 150 5.54 -17.41 3.29
C GLU A 150 7.06 -17.56 3.27
N SER A 151 7.78 -16.51 2.89
CA SER A 151 9.24 -16.46 2.86
C SER A 151 9.88 -16.40 4.26
N ILE A 152 9.10 -16.21 5.35
CA ILE A 152 9.62 -16.29 6.71
C ILE A 152 9.92 -17.75 7.07
N PRO A 153 11.17 -18.06 7.50
CA PRO A 153 11.59 -19.42 7.84
C PRO A 153 10.77 -20.04 8.97
N VAL A 154 10.65 -21.37 8.94
CA VAL A 154 9.84 -22.13 9.91
C VAL A 154 10.37 -22.01 11.33
N ASP A 155 11.68 -21.97 11.52
CA ASP A 155 12.33 -21.76 12.81
C ASP A 155 11.99 -20.43 13.44
N MET A 156 11.92 -19.35 12.63
CA MET A 156 11.45 -18.05 13.08
C MET A 156 9.98 -18.07 13.49
N MET A 157 9.13 -18.76 12.72
CA MET A 157 7.72 -18.95 13.10
C MET A 157 7.60 -19.71 14.43
N THR A 158 8.38 -20.75 14.60
CA THR A 158 8.41 -21.54 15.84
C THR A 158 8.83 -20.68 17.03
N ALA A 159 9.84 -19.82 16.85
CA ALA A 159 10.27 -18.89 17.89
C ALA A 159 9.18 -17.86 18.25
N LEU A 160 8.40 -17.39 17.27
CA LEU A 160 7.27 -16.49 17.50
C LEU A 160 6.15 -17.19 18.28
N VAL A 161 5.84 -18.44 17.93
CA VAL A 161 4.85 -19.25 18.67
C VAL A 161 5.31 -19.49 20.11
N ALA A 162 6.61 -19.79 20.32
CA ALA A 162 7.18 -19.96 21.66
C ALA A 162 7.10 -18.68 22.54
N LYS A 163 7.00 -17.50 21.89
CA LYS A 163 6.76 -16.21 22.56
C LYS A 163 5.27 -15.91 22.80
N GLY A 164 4.38 -16.84 22.46
CA GLY A 164 2.93 -16.71 22.70
C GLY A 164 2.12 -16.14 21.54
N HIS A 165 2.72 -15.90 20.38
CA HIS A 165 1.99 -15.44 19.22
C HIS A 165 1.20 -16.56 18.54
N ARG A 166 -0.03 -16.30 18.15
CA ARG A 166 -0.77 -17.15 17.21
C ARG A 166 -0.34 -16.77 15.79
N VAL A 167 0.47 -17.59 15.16
CA VAL A 167 1.08 -17.30 13.85
C VAL A 167 0.26 -17.92 12.73
N THR A 168 -0.03 -17.14 11.67
CA THR A 168 -0.65 -17.61 10.42
C THR A 168 0.17 -17.15 9.22
N ARG A 169 0.17 -17.94 8.15
CA ARG A 169 0.81 -17.51 6.91
C ARG A 169 -0.07 -16.56 6.11
N SER A 170 0.58 -15.63 5.41
CA SER A 170 -0.02 -14.71 4.45
C SER A 170 0.78 -14.74 3.16
N LEU A 171 0.10 -14.64 2.02
CA LEU A 171 0.77 -14.59 0.71
C LEU A 171 1.49 -13.25 0.50
N ILE A 172 0.80 -12.15 0.80
CA ILE A 172 1.27 -10.79 0.49
C ILE A 172 0.88 -9.83 1.62
N ILE A 173 1.85 -9.05 2.08
CA ILE A 173 1.66 -7.95 3.02
C ILE A 173 2.23 -6.67 2.39
N GLY A 174 1.36 -5.89 1.74
CA GLY A 174 1.74 -4.70 0.99
C GLY A 174 2.53 -5.01 -0.30
N SER A 175 2.91 -3.95 -1.02
CA SER A 175 3.79 -3.98 -2.20
C SER A 175 4.34 -2.57 -2.41
N THR A 176 5.57 -2.31 -1.96
CA THR A 176 6.13 -0.96 -1.94
C THR A 176 6.63 -0.53 -3.31
N GLN A 177 6.35 0.74 -3.67
CA GLN A 177 6.91 1.38 -4.84
C GLN A 177 7.76 2.55 -4.35
N SER A 178 9.04 2.57 -4.69
CA SER A 178 9.97 3.43 -3.99
C SER A 178 11.04 3.99 -4.90
N ILE A 179 11.48 5.23 -4.59
CA ILE A 179 12.65 5.85 -5.17
C ILE A 179 13.53 6.36 -4.04
N MET A 180 14.84 6.10 -4.12
CA MET A 180 15.86 6.61 -3.22
C MET A 180 16.86 7.45 -4.01
N ILE A 181 17.28 8.57 -3.44
CA ILE A 181 18.42 9.34 -3.94
C ILE A 181 19.67 8.80 -3.25
N GLY A 182 20.59 8.24 -4.03
CA GLY A 182 21.84 7.68 -3.54
C GLY A 182 22.86 8.76 -3.13
N PRO A 183 23.94 8.36 -2.47
CA PRO A 183 25.02 9.26 -2.09
C PRO A 183 25.79 9.84 -3.29
N ASP A 184 25.66 9.19 -4.44
CA ASP A 184 26.18 9.60 -5.74
C ASP A 184 25.25 10.57 -6.50
N GLY A 185 24.09 10.90 -5.91
CA GLY A 185 23.06 11.74 -6.51
C GLY A 185 22.21 11.04 -7.55
N LEU A 186 22.39 9.72 -7.77
CA LEU A 186 21.58 8.95 -8.70
C LEU A 186 20.25 8.50 -8.06
N PHE A 187 19.24 8.30 -8.89
CA PHE A 187 17.97 7.76 -8.46
C PHE A 187 17.95 6.24 -8.56
N TYR A 188 17.61 5.59 -7.46
CA TYR A 188 17.45 4.15 -7.35
C TYR A 188 15.97 3.82 -7.18
N GLY A 189 15.36 3.23 -8.21
CA GLY A 189 13.97 2.77 -8.18
C GLY A 189 13.88 1.34 -7.68
N ALA A 190 12.88 1.05 -6.84
CA ALA A 190 12.53 -0.31 -6.44
C ALA A 190 11.02 -0.52 -6.58
N ALA A 191 10.66 -1.44 -7.45
CA ALA A 191 9.32 -1.99 -7.59
C ALA A 191 9.28 -3.33 -6.88
N ASP A 192 8.39 -3.46 -5.90
CA ASP A 192 8.23 -4.66 -5.08
C ASP A 192 7.66 -5.82 -5.92
N THR A 193 8.35 -6.95 -5.93
CA THR A 193 8.00 -8.12 -6.74
C THR A 193 6.74 -8.85 -6.31
N ARG A 194 6.14 -8.48 -5.16
CA ARG A 194 4.85 -9.03 -4.70
C ARG A 194 3.68 -8.72 -5.64
N ARG A 195 3.83 -7.70 -6.47
CA ARG A 195 2.90 -7.40 -7.57
C ARG A 195 3.66 -7.46 -8.90
N PRO A 196 3.30 -8.40 -9.79
CA PRO A 196 4.05 -8.64 -11.04
C PRO A 196 4.00 -7.46 -12.02
N ASP A 197 2.97 -6.61 -11.92
CA ASP A 197 2.78 -5.44 -12.80
C ASP A 197 3.47 -4.17 -12.29
N SER A 198 4.31 -4.30 -11.26
CA SER A 198 5.06 -3.17 -10.70
C SER A 198 6.39 -3.00 -11.42
N GLU A 199 6.69 -1.78 -11.83
CA GLU A 199 7.95 -1.45 -12.50
C GLU A 199 8.62 -0.20 -11.93
N ALA A 200 9.95 -0.15 -12.02
CA ALA A 200 10.75 1.04 -11.82
C ALA A 200 11.38 1.42 -13.16
N VAL A 201 10.92 2.53 -13.76
CA VAL A 201 11.27 2.92 -15.12
C VAL A 201 11.95 4.27 -15.12
N PRO A 202 13.16 4.40 -15.73
CA PRO A 202 13.76 5.70 -15.98
C PRO A 202 13.01 6.40 -17.13
N VAL A 203 12.62 7.65 -16.90
CA VAL A 203 12.07 8.51 -17.98
C VAL A 203 13.24 9.32 -18.57
N ARG A 204 13.38 9.26 -19.89
CA ARG A 204 14.39 9.99 -20.66
C ARG A 204 13.92 11.38 -21.03
#